data_5cb1c2938993b0ac59199ec46ed857b7
#
_entry.id   5cb1c2938993b0ac59199ec46ed857b7
#
_cell.length_a   1.000
_cell.length_b   1.000
_cell.length_c   1.000
_cell.angle_alpha   90.00
_cell.angle_beta   90.00
_cell.angle_gamma   90.00
#
_symmetry.space_group_name_H-M   'P 1'
#
loop_
_entity.id
_entity.type
_entity.pdbx_description
1 polymer ?
#
loop_
_entity_poly.entity_id
_entity_poly.type
_entity_poly.pdbx_seq_one_letter_code
_entity_poly.pdbx_strand_id
1 'polypeptide(L)'
;MLLEINNLFFSHSPENNLFRNFNLKVEEGKTIALAGESGCGKSTLLNLIYGLLDSDEGEIIFQGKPILGPKKNLVPGEDDMKLVAQNYDLMPYSTVAENVGKFISNINLEAKKEKVQELLTVVGLEEYASILPKYLSGGQQQRVSIARALSVMPKLLLLDEPFSNLDFSRKIELRERLFRYVKEKNISLLIS
;
A
#
# COMPACT_ATOMS: atom_id res chain seq x y z
N MET A 1 -5.41 5.68 -18.42
CA MET A 1 -6.01 5.02 -17.26
C MET A 1 -4.91 4.28 -16.52
N LEU A 2 -4.84 4.36 -15.18
CA LEU A 2 -3.81 3.66 -14.40
C LEU A 2 -4.26 2.25 -14.00
N LEU A 3 -5.48 2.14 -13.41
CA LEU A 3 -6.08 0.89 -13.00
C LEU A 3 -7.51 0.80 -13.53
N GLU A 4 -7.88 -0.35 -14.07
CA GLU A 4 -9.23 -0.65 -14.53
C GLU A 4 -9.66 -2.02 -13.97
N ILE A 5 -10.85 -2.09 -13.45
CA ILE A 5 -11.52 -3.31 -13.03
C ILE A 5 -12.80 -3.42 -13.85
N ASN A 6 -12.93 -4.50 -14.59
CA ASN A 6 -14.03 -4.72 -15.50
C ASN A 6 -14.79 -6.00 -15.13
N ASN A 7 -16.09 -5.85 -14.82
CA ASN A 7 -17.01 -6.96 -14.55
C ASN A 7 -16.46 -7.98 -13.55
N LEU A 8 -15.85 -7.52 -12.46
CA LEU A 8 -15.22 -8.38 -11.47
C LEU A 8 -16.26 -9.15 -10.68
N PHE A 9 -16.08 -10.48 -10.63
CA PHE A 9 -16.78 -11.38 -9.73
C PHE A 9 -15.77 -12.06 -8.80
N PHE A 10 -16.15 -12.17 -7.54
CA PHE A 10 -15.35 -12.87 -6.54
C PHE A 10 -16.21 -13.38 -5.40
N SER A 11 -15.97 -14.62 -5.01
CA SER A 11 -16.63 -15.29 -3.89
C SER A 11 -15.60 -15.95 -2.98
N HIS A 12 -15.78 -15.85 -1.67
CA HIS A 12 -15.01 -16.65 -0.72
C HIS A 12 -15.52 -18.11 -0.65
N SER A 13 -16.80 -18.30 -0.93
CA SER A 13 -17.47 -19.60 -1.01
C SER A 13 -18.64 -19.48 -1.97
N PRO A 14 -19.19 -20.61 -2.49
CA PRO A 14 -20.31 -20.58 -3.43
C PRO A 14 -21.54 -19.82 -2.94
N GLU A 15 -21.72 -19.71 -1.64
CA GLU A 15 -22.84 -19.03 -1.00
C GLU A 15 -22.55 -17.55 -0.68
N ASN A 16 -21.28 -17.11 -0.70
CA ASN A 16 -20.88 -15.77 -0.31
C ASN A 16 -20.21 -15.02 -1.47
N ASN A 17 -21.05 -14.50 -2.35
CA ASN A 17 -20.60 -13.62 -3.44
C ASN A 17 -20.27 -12.22 -2.89
N LEU A 18 -19.00 -11.89 -2.83
CA LEU A 18 -18.51 -10.61 -2.32
C LEU A 18 -18.59 -9.52 -3.38
N PHE A 19 -18.15 -9.80 -4.61
CA PHE A 19 -18.26 -8.88 -5.73
C PHE A 19 -19.09 -9.49 -6.85
N ARG A 20 -20.01 -8.69 -7.40
CA ARG A 20 -20.87 -9.05 -8.52
C ARG A 20 -20.86 -7.94 -9.56
N ASN A 21 -20.21 -8.18 -10.69
CA ASN A 21 -20.09 -7.19 -11.76
C ASN A 21 -19.50 -5.85 -11.27
N PHE A 22 -18.48 -5.92 -10.39
CA PHE A 22 -17.86 -4.73 -9.84
C PHE A 22 -16.96 -4.07 -10.88
N ASN A 23 -17.08 -2.76 -11.02
CA ASN A 23 -16.32 -1.97 -11.96
C ASN A 23 -15.68 -0.78 -11.25
N LEU A 24 -14.41 -0.48 -11.54
CA LEU A 24 -13.68 0.66 -10.99
C LEU A 24 -12.65 1.16 -12.02
N LYS A 25 -12.50 2.48 -12.10
CA LYS A 25 -11.45 3.12 -12.91
C LYS A 25 -10.69 4.12 -12.06
N VAL A 26 -9.37 4.05 -12.11
CA VAL A 26 -8.47 4.95 -11.40
C VAL A 26 -7.55 5.62 -12.40
N GLU A 27 -7.58 6.94 -12.44
CA GLU A 27 -6.64 7.75 -13.22
C GLU A 27 -5.34 7.97 -12.43
N GLU A 28 -4.26 8.31 -13.11
CA GLU A 28 -2.99 8.67 -12.47
C GLU A 28 -3.14 9.87 -11.52
N GLY A 29 -2.42 9.82 -10.41
CA GLY A 29 -2.39 10.88 -9.39
C GLY A 29 -3.68 11.06 -8.59
N LYS A 30 -4.66 10.15 -8.71
CA LYS A 30 -5.92 10.23 -7.96
C LYS A 30 -5.86 9.47 -6.65
N THR A 31 -6.49 10.03 -5.63
CA THR A 31 -6.75 9.36 -4.36
C THR A 31 -8.20 8.91 -4.30
N ILE A 32 -8.41 7.63 -4.05
CA ILE A 32 -9.73 6.99 -3.92
C ILE A 32 -9.82 6.35 -2.55
N ALA A 33 -10.88 6.68 -1.81
CA ALA A 33 -11.21 6.02 -0.56
C ALA A 33 -12.31 4.96 -0.79
N LEU A 34 -12.06 3.75 -0.34
CA LEU A 34 -13.03 2.67 -0.29
C LEU A 34 -13.84 2.79 0.99
N ALA A 35 -15.11 3.16 0.87
CA ALA A 35 -16.02 3.28 2.00
C ALA A 35 -16.92 2.04 2.11
N GLY A 36 -17.20 1.61 3.33
CA GLY A 36 -18.08 0.47 3.60
C GLY A 36 -17.86 -0.09 5.00
N GLU A 37 -18.82 -0.87 5.48
CA GLU A 37 -18.77 -1.53 6.78
C GLU A 37 -17.58 -2.49 6.91
N SER A 38 -17.22 -2.88 8.14
CA SER A 38 -16.22 -3.92 8.35
C SER A 38 -16.70 -5.24 7.72
N GLY A 39 -15.80 -5.91 7.02
CA GLY A 39 -16.13 -7.18 6.33
C GLY A 39 -16.78 -7.04 4.95
N CYS A 40 -17.06 -5.83 4.45
CA CYS A 40 -17.66 -5.65 3.12
C CYS A 40 -16.69 -5.93 1.93
N GLY A 41 -15.46 -6.37 2.19
CA GLY A 41 -14.52 -6.80 1.14
C GLY A 41 -13.46 -5.79 0.74
N LYS A 42 -13.25 -4.68 1.46
CA LYS A 42 -12.22 -3.67 1.10
C LYS A 42 -10.81 -4.30 0.99
N SER A 43 -10.38 -5.02 2.01
CA SER A 43 -9.08 -5.73 2.00
C SER A 43 -9.00 -6.78 0.90
N THR A 44 -10.11 -7.49 0.64
CA THR A 44 -10.20 -8.47 -0.46
C THR A 44 -10.01 -7.79 -1.81
N LEU A 45 -10.63 -6.62 -2.03
CA LEU A 45 -10.45 -5.84 -3.25
C LEU A 45 -8.98 -5.41 -3.44
N LEU A 46 -8.34 -4.90 -2.38
CA LEU A 46 -6.92 -4.53 -2.44
C LEU A 46 -6.03 -5.74 -2.75
N ASN A 47 -6.32 -6.90 -2.17
CA ASN A 47 -5.58 -8.14 -2.44
C ASN A 47 -5.79 -8.65 -3.88
N LEU A 48 -7.00 -8.54 -4.43
CA LEU A 48 -7.28 -8.85 -5.85
C LEU A 48 -6.51 -7.92 -6.77
N ILE A 49 -6.53 -6.61 -6.52
CA ILE A 49 -5.78 -5.61 -7.29
C ILE A 49 -4.27 -5.88 -7.24
N TYR A 50 -3.75 -6.30 -6.08
CA TYR A 50 -2.33 -6.62 -5.93
C TYR A 50 -1.94 -7.99 -6.51
N GLY A 51 -2.90 -8.83 -6.91
CA GLY A 51 -2.64 -10.17 -7.45
C GLY A 51 -2.37 -11.22 -6.37
N LEU A 52 -2.81 -11.01 -5.12
CA LEU A 52 -2.74 -11.99 -4.03
C LEU A 52 -3.91 -13.00 -4.06
N LEU A 53 -4.95 -12.70 -4.81
CA LEU A 53 -6.13 -13.54 -4.99
C LEU A 53 -6.47 -13.63 -6.48
N ASP A 54 -7.05 -14.77 -6.90
CA ASP A 54 -7.62 -14.91 -8.22
C ASP A 54 -9.08 -14.43 -8.22
N SER A 55 -9.50 -13.68 -9.24
CA SER A 55 -10.91 -13.40 -9.48
C SER A 55 -11.61 -14.64 -10.06
N ASP A 56 -12.92 -14.79 -9.79
CA ASP A 56 -13.71 -15.84 -10.39
C ASP A 56 -14.01 -15.52 -11.87
N GLU A 57 -14.41 -14.25 -12.14
CA GLU A 57 -14.65 -13.72 -13.48
C GLU A 57 -14.23 -12.25 -13.55
N GLY A 58 -14.15 -11.71 -14.76
CA GLY A 58 -13.73 -10.34 -15.04
C GLY A 58 -12.22 -10.18 -15.09
N GLU A 59 -11.77 -8.94 -15.15
CA GLU A 59 -10.35 -8.64 -15.28
C GLU A 59 -9.96 -7.41 -14.48
N ILE A 60 -8.70 -7.38 -14.04
CA ILE A 60 -8.06 -6.24 -13.43
C ILE A 60 -6.87 -5.88 -14.31
N ILE A 61 -6.80 -4.64 -14.75
CA ILE A 61 -5.77 -4.14 -15.68
C ILE A 61 -5.02 -3.01 -14.98
N PHE A 62 -3.71 -3.10 -14.90
CA PHE A 62 -2.82 -2.06 -14.39
C PHE A 62 -1.86 -1.62 -15.49
N GLN A 63 -1.85 -0.32 -15.84
CA GLN A 63 -1.04 0.24 -16.92
C GLN A 63 -1.19 -0.54 -18.26
N GLY A 64 -2.41 -0.96 -18.57
CA GLY A 64 -2.71 -1.72 -19.80
C GLY A 64 -2.31 -3.21 -19.75
N LYS A 65 -1.82 -3.71 -18.62
CA LYS A 65 -1.45 -5.13 -18.44
C LYS A 65 -2.41 -5.80 -17.46
N PRO A 66 -2.87 -7.04 -17.74
CA PRO A 66 -3.71 -7.77 -16.81
C PRO A 66 -2.94 -8.16 -15.55
N ILE A 67 -3.52 -7.94 -14.39
CA ILE A 67 -3.05 -8.46 -13.12
C ILE A 67 -3.48 -9.92 -13.02
N LEU A 68 -2.52 -10.79 -12.78
CA LEU A 68 -2.72 -12.22 -12.65
C LEU A 68 -2.64 -12.63 -11.17
N GLY A 69 -3.59 -13.44 -10.73
CA GLY A 69 -3.58 -14.03 -9.40
C GLY A 69 -2.64 -15.23 -9.26
N PRO A 70 -2.59 -15.86 -8.06
CA PRO A 70 -1.62 -16.91 -7.71
C PRO A 70 -1.64 -18.14 -8.60
N LYS A 71 -2.76 -18.44 -9.24
CA LYS A 71 -2.84 -19.59 -10.21
C LYS A 71 -1.97 -19.39 -11.45
N LYS A 72 -1.67 -18.14 -11.83
CA LYS A 72 -0.94 -17.80 -13.06
C LYS A 72 0.36 -17.01 -12.79
N ASN A 73 0.47 -16.37 -11.64
CA ASN A 73 1.66 -15.61 -11.25
C ASN A 73 2.00 -15.87 -9.78
N LEU A 74 3.16 -16.46 -9.51
CA LEU A 74 3.63 -16.80 -8.15
C LEU A 74 4.15 -15.59 -7.37
N VAL A 75 4.50 -14.49 -8.05
CA VAL A 75 5.01 -13.27 -7.43
C VAL A 75 3.95 -12.18 -7.57
N PRO A 76 3.20 -11.86 -6.51
CA PRO A 76 2.15 -10.85 -6.58
C PRO A 76 2.73 -9.44 -6.71
N GLY A 77 1.93 -8.54 -7.26
CA GLY A 77 2.26 -7.14 -7.45
C GLY A 77 3.02 -6.85 -8.73
N GLU A 78 3.02 -5.59 -9.10
CA GLU A 78 3.80 -5.03 -10.21
C GLU A 78 4.86 -4.07 -9.64
N ASP A 79 5.93 -3.81 -10.39
CA ASP A 79 7.04 -2.95 -9.94
C ASP A 79 6.57 -1.59 -9.46
N ASP A 80 5.64 -0.97 -10.21
CA ASP A 80 5.07 0.35 -9.94
C ASP A 80 3.86 0.31 -8.96
N MET A 81 3.56 -0.83 -8.35
CA MET A 81 2.46 -1.00 -7.40
C MET A 81 2.98 -1.51 -6.05
N LYS A 82 2.49 -0.93 -4.95
CA LYS A 82 2.81 -1.42 -3.60
C LYS A 82 1.55 -1.52 -2.76
N LEU A 83 1.48 -2.59 -1.98
CA LEU A 83 0.44 -2.84 -0.99
C LEU A 83 1.03 -2.76 0.42
N VAL A 84 0.40 -1.98 1.28
CA VAL A 84 0.63 -2.00 2.72
C VAL A 84 -0.58 -2.67 3.36
N ALA A 85 -0.43 -3.96 3.65
CA ALA A 85 -1.43 -4.76 4.34
C ALA A 85 -1.32 -4.59 5.87
N GLN A 86 -2.27 -5.15 6.60
CA GLN A 86 -2.28 -5.15 8.07
C GLN A 86 -1.07 -5.86 8.69
N ASN A 87 -0.48 -6.84 7.99
CA ASN A 87 0.78 -7.46 8.36
C ASN A 87 1.93 -6.62 7.82
N TYR A 88 2.64 -5.93 8.68
CA TYR A 88 3.63 -4.92 8.29
C TYR A 88 4.86 -5.45 7.56
N ASP A 89 5.13 -6.77 7.64
CA ASP A 89 6.23 -7.48 6.96
C ASP A 89 7.59 -6.75 7.08
N LEU A 90 7.89 -6.23 8.26
CA LEU A 90 9.14 -5.52 8.52
C LEU A 90 10.28 -6.51 8.80
N MET A 91 11.49 -6.13 8.42
CA MET A 91 12.71 -6.86 8.79
C MET A 91 12.98 -6.65 10.29
N PRO A 92 12.79 -7.68 11.14
CA PRO A 92 12.77 -7.49 12.59
C PRO A 92 14.14 -7.15 13.20
N TYR A 93 15.22 -7.50 12.50
CA TYR A 93 16.60 -7.31 12.94
C TYR A 93 17.31 -6.13 12.24
N SER A 94 16.60 -5.39 11.41
CA SER A 94 17.08 -4.17 10.78
C SER A 94 16.38 -2.97 11.40
N THR A 95 17.10 -1.86 11.53
CA THR A 95 16.55 -0.61 12.05
C THR A 95 15.40 -0.08 11.18
N VAL A 96 14.66 0.90 11.69
CA VAL A 96 13.63 1.61 10.92
C VAL A 96 14.23 2.22 9.65
N ALA A 97 15.39 2.89 9.75
CA ALA A 97 16.05 3.48 8.58
C ALA A 97 16.45 2.43 7.54
N GLU A 98 16.97 1.28 7.97
CA GLU A 98 17.32 0.17 7.09
C GLU A 98 16.08 -0.47 6.42
N ASN A 99 14.98 -0.59 7.16
CA ASN A 99 13.70 -1.06 6.60
C ASN A 99 13.21 -0.12 5.49
N VAL A 100 13.18 1.19 5.74
CA VAL A 100 12.75 2.19 4.75
C VAL A 100 13.73 2.24 3.57
N GLY A 101 15.02 2.17 3.84
CA GLY A 101 16.07 2.23 2.81
C GLY A 101 16.31 0.94 2.04
N LYS A 102 15.58 -0.16 2.33
CA LYS A 102 15.82 -1.50 1.76
C LYS A 102 15.89 -1.50 0.23
N PHE A 103 14.99 -0.80 -0.41
CA PHE A 103 14.84 -0.79 -1.87
C PHE A 103 15.45 0.44 -2.54
N ILE A 104 16.07 1.33 -1.78
CA ILE A 104 16.78 2.50 -2.32
C ILE A 104 18.19 2.07 -2.71
N SER A 105 18.65 2.50 -3.90
CA SER A 105 19.99 2.20 -4.42
C SER A 105 21.09 2.63 -3.44
N ASN A 106 22.13 1.79 -3.33
CA ASN A 106 23.33 2.07 -2.53
C ASN A 106 24.43 2.80 -3.32
N ILE A 107 24.19 3.18 -4.57
CA ILE A 107 25.20 3.86 -5.42
C ILE A 107 25.57 5.23 -4.82
N ASN A 108 24.59 5.95 -4.29
CA ASN A 108 24.81 7.22 -3.59
C ASN A 108 24.24 7.12 -2.18
N LEU A 109 25.10 6.90 -1.20
CA LEU A 109 24.70 6.71 0.20
C LEU A 109 24.13 7.99 0.84
N GLU A 110 24.60 9.17 0.44
CA GLU A 110 24.08 10.44 0.95
C GLU A 110 22.65 10.67 0.44
N ALA A 111 22.42 10.54 -0.87
CA ALA A 111 21.08 10.64 -1.43
C ALA A 111 20.11 9.59 -0.84
N LYS A 112 20.60 8.37 -0.57
CA LYS A 112 19.81 7.36 0.14
C LYS A 112 19.40 7.82 1.52
N LYS A 113 20.35 8.35 2.30
CA LYS A 113 20.11 8.85 3.66
C LYS A 113 19.11 10.01 3.68
N GLU A 114 19.27 10.97 2.77
CA GLU A 114 18.32 12.08 2.58
C GLU A 114 16.92 11.58 2.26
N LYS A 115 16.80 10.60 1.34
CA LYS A 115 15.52 10.02 0.97
C LYS A 115 14.86 9.27 2.12
N VAL A 116 15.63 8.51 2.90
CA VAL A 116 15.13 7.84 4.11
C VAL A 116 14.62 8.86 5.11
N GLN A 117 15.36 9.95 5.34
CA GLN A 117 14.96 11.02 6.26
C GLN A 117 13.68 11.73 5.79
N GLU A 118 13.57 12.06 4.49
CA GLU A 118 12.35 12.61 3.88
C GLU A 118 11.14 11.72 4.19
N LEU A 119 11.27 10.39 3.95
CA LEU A 119 10.18 9.44 4.15
C LEU A 119 9.81 9.26 5.63
N LEU A 120 10.79 9.27 6.52
CA LEU A 120 10.54 9.22 7.96
C LEU A 120 9.79 10.48 8.43
N THR A 121 10.10 11.66 7.87
CA THR A 121 9.36 12.90 8.14
C THR A 121 7.91 12.82 7.66
N VAL A 122 7.66 12.23 6.49
CA VAL A 122 6.29 12.02 5.97
C VAL A 122 5.45 11.22 6.97
N VAL A 123 6.04 10.19 7.59
CA VAL A 123 5.31 9.32 8.54
C VAL A 123 5.50 9.71 10.01
N GLY A 124 6.26 10.76 10.33
CA GLY A 124 6.50 11.25 11.70
C GLY A 124 7.24 10.24 12.58
N LEU A 125 8.35 9.69 12.06
CA LEU A 125 9.18 8.69 12.74
C LEU A 125 10.68 9.02 12.70
N GLU A 126 11.05 10.29 12.55
CA GLU A 126 12.45 10.73 12.45
C GLU A 126 13.30 10.27 13.63
N GLU A 127 12.76 10.39 14.85
CA GLU A 127 13.45 10.03 16.09
C GLU A 127 13.63 8.50 16.27
N TYR A 128 12.91 7.71 15.48
CA TYR A 128 12.93 6.24 15.56
C TYR A 128 13.86 5.59 14.54
N ALA A 129 14.62 6.37 13.76
CA ALA A 129 15.43 5.88 12.64
C ALA A 129 16.38 4.73 13.00
N SER A 130 16.98 4.76 14.19
CA SER A 130 17.94 3.75 14.70
C SER A 130 17.27 2.63 15.50
N ILE A 131 15.97 2.66 15.72
CA ILE A 131 15.24 1.68 16.54
C ILE A 131 14.89 0.45 15.71
N LEU A 132 14.89 -0.74 16.34
CA LEU A 132 14.41 -1.98 15.71
C LEU A 132 12.87 -2.05 15.76
N PRO A 133 12.22 -2.59 14.73
CA PRO A 133 10.75 -2.69 14.66
C PRO A 133 10.10 -3.37 15.86
N LYS A 134 10.74 -4.35 16.47
CA LYS A 134 10.24 -5.06 17.66
C LYS A 134 10.00 -4.18 18.88
N TYR A 135 10.61 -2.99 18.93
CA TYR A 135 10.42 -2.01 20.01
C TYR A 135 9.38 -0.93 19.67
N LEU A 136 8.77 -1.01 18.50
CA LEU A 136 7.75 -0.07 18.05
C LEU A 136 6.34 -0.58 18.38
N SER A 137 5.42 0.36 18.62
CA SER A 137 3.98 0.04 18.65
C SER A 137 3.49 -0.41 17.28
N GLY A 138 2.33 -1.10 17.22
CA GLY A 138 1.73 -1.52 15.95
C GLY A 138 1.50 -0.36 14.97
N GLY A 139 1.00 0.79 15.45
CA GLY A 139 0.83 1.98 14.63
C GLY A 139 2.15 2.60 14.15
N GLN A 140 3.24 2.47 14.92
CA GLN A 140 4.58 2.88 14.46
C GLN A 140 5.11 1.93 13.39
N GLN A 141 4.96 0.61 13.58
CA GLN A 141 5.34 -0.40 12.58
C GLN A 141 4.58 -0.20 11.26
N GLN A 142 3.29 0.09 11.34
CA GLN A 142 2.47 0.42 10.16
C GLN A 142 3.03 1.64 9.41
N ARG A 143 3.41 2.69 10.11
CA ARG A 143 4.02 3.88 9.51
C ARG A 143 5.38 3.59 8.86
N VAL A 144 6.21 2.74 9.45
CA VAL A 144 7.46 2.26 8.82
C VAL A 144 7.16 1.52 7.51
N SER A 145 6.14 0.66 7.50
CA SER A 145 5.72 -0.08 6.30
C SER A 145 5.24 0.87 5.18
N ILE A 146 4.49 1.92 5.52
CA ILE A 146 4.10 2.98 4.57
C ILE A 146 5.34 3.70 4.00
N ALA A 147 6.28 4.13 4.85
CA ALA A 147 7.52 4.79 4.40
C ALA A 147 8.34 3.89 3.49
N ARG A 148 8.46 2.59 3.81
CA ARG A 148 9.14 1.60 2.98
C ARG A 148 8.44 1.40 1.62
N ALA A 149 7.12 1.37 1.58
CA ALA A 149 6.37 1.27 0.33
C ALA A 149 6.58 2.51 -0.56
N LEU A 150 6.65 3.70 0.04
CA LEU A 150 6.93 4.94 -0.68
C LEU A 150 8.38 5.05 -1.20
N SER A 151 9.32 4.30 -0.63
CA SER A 151 10.75 4.39 -1.00
C SER A 151 11.04 4.01 -2.45
N VAL A 152 10.20 3.16 -3.05
CA VAL A 152 10.30 2.77 -4.46
C VAL A 152 9.54 3.70 -5.41
N MET A 153 8.90 4.76 -4.90
CA MET A 153 8.13 5.72 -5.69
C MET A 153 7.07 5.05 -6.60
N PRO A 154 6.14 4.28 -6.03
CA PRO A 154 5.17 3.54 -6.83
C PRO A 154 4.21 4.49 -7.54
N LYS A 155 3.65 4.09 -8.69
CA LYS A 155 2.55 4.81 -9.34
C LYS A 155 1.21 4.58 -8.66
N LEU A 156 1.04 3.39 -8.04
CA LEU A 156 -0.15 3.04 -7.26
C LEU A 156 0.24 2.50 -5.88
N LEU A 157 -0.23 3.17 -4.85
CA LEU A 157 -0.12 2.75 -3.46
C LEU A 157 -1.48 2.27 -2.95
N LEU A 158 -1.52 1.03 -2.48
CA LEU A 158 -2.69 0.40 -1.87
C LEU A 158 -2.49 0.37 -0.36
N LEU A 159 -3.41 0.96 0.41
CA LEU A 159 -3.33 1.01 1.87
C LEU A 159 -4.56 0.37 2.50
N ASP A 160 -4.33 -0.69 3.27
CA ASP A 160 -5.38 -1.38 4.00
C ASP A 160 -5.43 -0.90 5.46
N GLU A 161 -6.47 -0.15 5.80
CA GLU A 161 -6.73 0.45 7.11
C GLU A 161 -5.52 1.16 7.74
N PRO A 162 -4.82 2.07 7.02
CA PRO A 162 -3.53 2.61 7.46
C PRO A 162 -3.59 3.50 8.70
N PHE A 163 -4.79 3.85 9.16
CA PHE A 163 -5.00 4.74 10.29
C PHE A 163 -5.70 4.08 11.48
N SER A 164 -5.99 2.77 11.43
CA SER A 164 -6.80 2.07 12.44
C SER A 164 -6.15 2.06 13.84
N ASN A 165 -4.82 1.95 13.89
CA ASN A 165 -4.04 1.82 15.11
C ASN A 165 -3.48 3.16 15.66
N LEU A 166 -4.08 4.28 15.29
CA LEU A 166 -3.62 5.61 15.68
C LEU A 166 -4.68 6.36 16.49
N ASP A 167 -4.23 7.14 17.46
CA ASP A 167 -5.06 8.13 18.13
C ASP A 167 -5.51 9.24 17.16
N PHE A 168 -6.54 9.98 17.53
CA PHE A 168 -7.19 10.95 16.65
C PHE A 168 -6.25 12.03 16.10
N SER A 169 -5.38 12.60 16.94
CA SER A 169 -4.46 13.67 16.52
C SER A 169 -3.38 13.18 15.57
N ARG A 170 -2.76 12.03 15.88
CA ARG A 170 -1.75 11.40 15.01
C ARG A 170 -2.33 10.93 13.68
N LYS A 171 -3.60 10.50 13.69
CA LYS A 171 -4.32 10.12 12.48
C LYS A 171 -4.48 11.29 11.51
N ILE A 172 -4.87 12.47 12.01
CA ILE A 172 -5.01 13.67 11.19
C ILE A 172 -3.66 14.09 10.61
N GLU A 173 -2.65 14.18 11.45
CA GLU A 173 -1.32 14.62 11.05
C GLU A 173 -0.69 13.69 9.99
N LEU A 174 -0.72 12.37 10.22
CA LEU A 174 -0.22 11.40 9.24
C LEU A 174 -0.97 11.50 7.91
N ARG A 175 -2.30 11.61 7.97
CA ARG A 175 -3.13 11.73 6.77
C ARG A 175 -2.76 12.95 5.94
N GLU A 176 -2.61 14.12 6.59
CA GLU A 176 -2.24 15.36 5.90
C GLU A 176 -0.86 15.27 5.24
N ARG A 177 0.16 14.77 5.98
CA ARG A 177 1.52 14.61 5.47
C ARG A 177 1.56 13.61 4.31
N LEU A 178 0.92 12.45 4.47
CA LEU A 178 0.87 11.41 3.45
C LEU A 178 0.16 11.88 2.18
N PHE A 179 -1.02 12.50 2.31
CA PHE A 179 -1.79 12.97 1.14
C PHE A 179 -1.08 14.09 0.40
N ARG A 180 -0.40 15.00 1.11
CA ARG A 180 0.45 16.01 0.50
C ARG A 180 1.56 15.35 -0.30
N TYR A 181 2.29 14.42 0.31
CA TYR A 181 3.40 13.73 -0.33
C TYR A 181 2.98 12.95 -1.59
N VAL A 182 1.93 12.13 -1.51
CA VAL A 182 1.47 11.36 -2.68
C VAL A 182 0.99 12.26 -3.81
N LYS A 183 0.38 13.41 -3.48
CA LYS A 183 -0.02 14.42 -4.47
C LYS A 183 1.18 15.09 -5.13
N GLU A 184 2.18 15.53 -4.37
CA GLU A 184 3.41 16.16 -4.86
C GLU A 184 4.21 15.21 -5.76
N LYS A 185 4.23 13.92 -5.43
CA LYS A 185 4.96 12.88 -6.19
C LYS A 185 4.11 12.22 -7.30
N ASN A 186 2.89 12.71 -7.53
CA ASN A 186 1.92 12.14 -8.50
C ASN A 186 1.67 10.64 -8.29
N ILE A 187 1.65 10.17 -7.04
CA ILE A 187 1.35 8.79 -6.69
C ILE A 187 -0.17 8.66 -6.57
N SER A 188 -0.74 7.65 -7.22
CA SER A 188 -2.16 7.32 -7.05
C SER A 188 -2.33 6.50 -5.76
N LEU A 189 -3.42 6.77 -5.04
CA LEU A 189 -3.67 6.15 -3.75
C LEU A 189 -5.06 5.49 -3.74
N LEU A 190 -5.11 4.22 -3.36
CA LEU A 190 -6.35 3.52 -3.04
C LEU A 190 -6.30 3.09 -1.57
N ILE A 191 -7.25 3.57 -0.78
CA ILE A 191 -7.23 3.43 0.68
C ILE A 191 -8.55 2.88 1.20
N SER A 192 -8.50 1.91 2.12
CA SER A 192 -9.67 1.35 2.81
C SER A 192 -9.91 2.00 4.18
#